data_9799530dcbad8225f60bd6ec5d934b14
#
_entry.id   9799530dcbad8225f60bd6ec5d934b14
#
_cell.length_a   1.000
_cell.length_b   1.000
_cell.length_c   1.000
_cell.angle_alpha   90.00
_cell.angle_beta   90.00
_cell.angle_gamma   90.00
#
_symmetry.space_group_name_H-M   'P 1'
#
loop_
_entity.id
_entity.type
_entity.pdbx_description
1 polymer ?
#
loop_
_entity_poly.entity_id
_entity_poly.type
_entity_poly.pdbx_seq_one_letter_code
_entity_poly.pdbx_strand_id
1 'polypeptide(L)'
;MHLPTSSNARAIVLENVSKRFRVVSIPKHASFKETIVRLDFLKRKKRDQRFVEAVRNVSFSVARAETLGIIGKNGSGKSTLMRLLAGIYKPDTGSVAIAGEIAPLLSLGISFHPDMTGRENIRINGLVLGLSPAEIKQRYLEIVAFSELEEFIDFPERTYSSGMYMFLAFAVAINVDPDVLLLDEVLSVGDEAFSEKCRIRMRAFKDAARTIVLVSHDAGMIRQWCDTAVWLDHGAMRMFGPANDVVDAYHRELHVASNEAALIS
;
A
#
# COMPACT_ATOMS: atom_id res chain seq x y z
N MET A 1 -6.65 17.87 -38.18
CA MET A 1 -7.59 17.36 -37.17
C MET A 1 -6.74 16.91 -35.98
N HIS A 2 -6.55 17.80 -35.00
CA HIS A 2 -5.68 17.56 -33.83
C HIS A 2 -6.47 16.71 -32.85
N LEU A 3 -5.96 15.50 -32.54
CA LEU A 3 -6.43 14.72 -31.41
C LEU A 3 -5.96 15.40 -30.12
N PRO A 4 -6.80 15.47 -29.07
CA PRO A 4 -6.43 16.17 -27.83
C PRO A 4 -5.33 15.40 -27.08
N THR A 5 -4.23 16.07 -26.82
CA THR A 5 -3.09 15.65 -26.02
C THR A 5 -3.45 15.61 -24.51
N SER A 6 -4.36 14.72 -24.11
CA SER A 6 -4.78 14.64 -22.69
C SER A 6 -4.13 13.48 -21.89
N SER A 7 -3.28 12.66 -22.53
CA SER A 7 -2.63 11.53 -21.82
C SER A 7 -1.44 11.95 -20.94
N ASN A 8 -0.90 13.17 -21.13
CA ASN A 8 0.27 13.64 -20.40
C ASN A 8 -0.06 14.28 -19.04
N ALA A 9 -1.34 14.44 -18.72
CA ALA A 9 -1.80 15.06 -17.47
C ALA A 9 -2.11 14.04 -16.35
N ARG A 10 -2.16 12.73 -16.64
CA ARG A 10 -2.52 11.68 -15.66
C ARG A 10 -1.28 10.94 -15.20
N ALA A 11 -1.14 10.77 -13.88
CA ALA A 11 -0.08 9.95 -13.30
C ALA A 11 -0.51 8.49 -13.21
N ILE A 12 -1.78 8.23 -12.93
CA ILE A 12 -2.32 6.87 -12.75
C ILE A 12 -3.62 6.74 -13.54
N VAL A 13 -3.79 5.61 -14.25
CA VAL A 13 -5.04 5.26 -14.94
C VAL A 13 -5.33 3.78 -14.70
N LEU A 14 -6.52 3.50 -14.17
CA LEU A 14 -7.08 2.15 -14.06
C LEU A 14 -8.30 2.04 -14.96
N GLU A 15 -8.39 0.96 -15.76
CA GLU A 15 -9.52 0.70 -16.64
C GLU A 15 -10.03 -0.73 -16.44
N ASN A 16 -11.25 -0.87 -15.88
CA ASN A 16 -11.97 -2.12 -15.65
C ASN A 16 -11.14 -3.19 -14.93
N VAL A 17 -10.33 -2.77 -13.95
CA VAL A 17 -9.38 -3.61 -13.23
C VAL A 17 -10.10 -4.56 -12.30
N SER A 18 -9.82 -5.87 -12.46
CA SER A 18 -10.27 -6.90 -11.53
C SER A 18 -9.13 -7.81 -11.11
N LYS A 19 -9.20 -8.29 -9.86
CA LYS A 19 -8.25 -9.24 -9.29
C LYS A 19 -8.96 -10.24 -8.40
N ARG A 20 -8.73 -11.53 -8.66
CA ARG A 20 -9.26 -12.64 -7.88
C ARG A 20 -8.16 -13.54 -7.36
N PHE A 21 -8.39 -14.11 -6.21
CA PHE A 21 -7.48 -15.08 -5.60
C PHE A 21 -8.18 -16.42 -5.40
N ARG A 22 -7.45 -17.49 -5.66
CA ARG A 22 -7.93 -18.84 -5.39
C ARG A 22 -7.86 -19.13 -3.89
N VAL A 23 -8.98 -19.46 -3.28
CA VAL A 23 -9.03 -19.92 -1.88
C VAL A 23 -8.82 -21.43 -1.88
N VAL A 24 -7.70 -21.86 -1.27
CA VAL A 24 -7.46 -23.28 -1.02
C VAL A 24 -8.01 -23.57 0.38
N SER A 25 -9.17 -24.22 0.45
CA SER A 25 -9.67 -24.75 1.72
C SER A 25 -8.77 -25.89 2.16
N ILE A 26 -7.97 -25.67 3.21
CA ILE A 26 -7.28 -26.76 3.92
C ILE A 26 -8.35 -27.38 4.83
N PRO A 27 -8.68 -28.69 4.68
CA PRO A 27 -9.61 -29.35 5.58
C PRO A 27 -9.10 -29.25 7.01
N LYS A 28 -9.90 -28.69 7.92
CA LYS A 28 -9.50 -28.43 9.32
C LYS A 28 -9.18 -29.70 10.13
N HIS A 29 -9.50 -30.90 9.64
CA HIS A 29 -9.21 -32.19 10.31
C HIS A 29 -8.99 -33.27 9.26
N ALA A 30 -7.73 -33.43 8.82
CA ALA A 30 -7.28 -34.71 8.32
C ALA A 30 -6.41 -35.31 9.42
N SER A 31 -6.99 -36.23 10.23
CA SER A 31 -6.22 -37.06 11.14
C SER A 31 -5.23 -37.87 10.32
N PHE A 32 -3.99 -37.98 10.80
CA PHE A 32 -2.90 -38.71 10.13
C PHE A 32 -3.28 -40.16 9.75
N LYS A 33 -4.28 -40.77 10.43
CA LYS A 33 -4.81 -42.09 10.14
C LYS A 33 -5.72 -42.19 8.91
N GLU A 34 -6.40 -41.11 8.50
CA GLU A 34 -7.27 -41.13 7.32
C GLU A 34 -6.50 -40.96 6.00
N THR A 35 -5.29 -40.45 6.05
CA THR A 35 -4.45 -40.26 4.87
C THR A 35 -3.90 -41.59 4.30
N ILE A 36 -3.82 -42.62 5.12
CA ILE A 36 -3.25 -43.96 4.73
C ILE A 36 -4.32 -44.87 4.10
N VAL A 37 -5.60 -44.65 4.35
CA VAL A 37 -6.70 -45.55 3.92
C VAL A 37 -7.36 -45.10 2.60
N ARG A 38 -7.10 -43.89 2.10
CA ARG A 38 -7.64 -43.42 0.82
C ARG A 38 -6.73 -43.70 -0.35
N LEU A 39 -6.70 -44.94 -0.80
CA LEU A 39 -6.27 -45.37 -2.15
C LEU A 39 -7.22 -44.88 -3.27
N ASP A 40 -7.96 -43.79 -3.07
CA ASP A 40 -8.83 -43.17 -4.04
C ASP A 40 -8.13 -41.99 -4.77
N PHE A 41 -6.85 -42.20 -5.13
CA PHE A 41 -6.08 -41.23 -5.90
C PHE A 41 -6.57 -41.07 -7.36
N LEU A 42 -7.53 -41.88 -7.82
CA LEU A 42 -7.96 -41.90 -9.22
C LEU A 42 -9.29 -41.15 -9.50
N LYS A 43 -10.00 -40.71 -8.49
CA LYS A 43 -11.14 -39.81 -8.70
C LYS A 43 -10.78 -38.40 -8.23
N ARG A 44 -10.09 -37.63 -9.08
CA ARG A 44 -10.03 -36.18 -8.98
C ARG A 44 -11.47 -35.63 -9.07
N LYS A 45 -12.23 -35.65 -7.98
CA LYS A 45 -13.36 -34.75 -7.83
C LYS A 45 -12.83 -33.36 -8.10
N LYS A 46 -13.40 -32.66 -9.09
CA LYS A 46 -13.16 -31.22 -9.29
C LYS A 46 -13.33 -30.56 -7.94
N ARG A 47 -12.21 -30.23 -7.25
CA ARG A 47 -12.25 -29.44 -6.02
C ARG A 47 -12.95 -28.15 -6.42
N ASP A 48 -14.07 -27.84 -5.80
CA ASP A 48 -14.72 -26.55 -5.96
C ASP A 48 -13.69 -25.47 -5.71
N GLN A 49 -13.21 -24.89 -6.79
CA GLN A 49 -12.22 -23.81 -6.74
C GLN A 49 -13.00 -22.55 -6.35
N ARG A 50 -12.99 -22.22 -5.07
CA ARG A 50 -13.56 -20.96 -4.61
C ARG A 50 -12.57 -19.85 -4.94
N PHE A 51 -13.06 -18.82 -5.60
CA PHE A 51 -12.33 -17.60 -5.85
C PHE A 51 -12.92 -16.46 -5.00
N VAL A 52 -12.06 -15.62 -4.46
CA VAL A 52 -12.44 -14.35 -3.85
C VAL A 52 -12.02 -13.25 -4.80
N GLU A 53 -12.97 -12.45 -5.23
CA GLU A 53 -12.71 -11.25 -6.02
C GLU A 53 -12.33 -10.11 -5.08
N ALA A 54 -11.04 -9.87 -4.97
CA ALA A 54 -10.50 -8.85 -4.08
C ALA A 54 -10.61 -7.43 -4.66
N VAL A 55 -10.66 -7.31 -6.00
CA VAL A 55 -10.93 -6.06 -6.74
C VAL A 55 -11.83 -6.42 -7.92
N ARG A 56 -12.91 -5.65 -8.12
CA ARG A 56 -13.95 -5.91 -9.11
C ARG A 56 -14.25 -4.67 -9.94
N ASN A 57 -13.85 -4.72 -11.20
CA ASN A 57 -14.19 -3.72 -12.24
C ASN A 57 -13.95 -2.27 -11.77
N VAL A 58 -12.77 -2.00 -11.21
CA VAL A 58 -12.40 -0.68 -10.69
C VAL A 58 -11.80 0.16 -11.81
N SER A 59 -12.31 1.38 -12.01
CA SER A 59 -11.82 2.34 -13.00
C SER A 59 -11.77 3.74 -12.41
N PHE A 60 -10.62 4.36 -12.40
CA PHE A 60 -10.41 5.76 -12.04
C PHE A 60 -9.11 6.29 -12.63
N SER A 61 -8.89 7.58 -12.54
CA SER A 61 -7.61 8.19 -12.92
C SER A 61 -7.22 9.26 -11.92
N VAL A 62 -5.90 9.40 -11.69
CA VAL A 62 -5.28 10.39 -10.81
C VAL A 62 -4.43 11.33 -11.65
N ALA A 63 -4.57 12.62 -11.46
CA ALA A 63 -3.74 13.61 -12.13
C ALA A 63 -2.31 13.64 -11.56
N ARG A 64 -1.38 14.25 -12.28
CA ARG A 64 -0.05 14.55 -11.72
C ARG A 64 -0.18 15.55 -10.57
N ALA A 65 0.65 15.40 -9.57
CA ALA A 65 0.65 16.23 -8.35
C ALA A 65 -0.62 16.13 -7.49
N GLU A 66 -1.48 15.17 -7.77
CA GLU A 66 -2.70 14.90 -7.00
C GLU A 66 -2.42 13.88 -5.89
N THR A 67 -3.03 14.06 -4.73
CA THR A 67 -3.03 13.09 -3.64
C THR A 67 -4.36 12.34 -3.61
N LEU A 68 -4.31 11.03 -3.90
CA LEU A 68 -5.45 10.13 -3.87
C LEU A 68 -5.51 9.40 -2.52
N GLY A 69 -6.68 9.44 -1.86
CA GLY A 69 -7.00 8.61 -0.71
C GLY A 69 -7.72 7.32 -1.11
N ILE A 70 -7.42 6.21 -0.43
CA ILE A 70 -8.18 4.96 -0.56
C ILE A 70 -8.76 4.60 0.80
N ILE A 71 -10.10 4.62 0.90
CA ILE A 71 -10.84 4.34 2.13
C ILE A 71 -11.75 3.13 1.97
N GLY A 72 -12.07 2.45 3.07
CA GLY A 72 -12.98 1.30 3.12
C GLY A 72 -12.70 0.39 4.30
N LYS A 73 -13.65 -0.48 4.65
CA LYS A 73 -13.53 -1.45 5.76
C LYS A 73 -12.37 -2.43 5.54
N ASN A 74 -11.97 -3.14 6.60
CA ASN A 74 -11.02 -4.25 6.47
C ASN A 74 -11.58 -5.32 5.52
N GLY A 75 -10.72 -5.83 4.62
CA GLY A 75 -11.15 -6.78 3.58
C GLY A 75 -11.85 -6.16 2.37
N SER A 76 -11.96 -4.83 2.27
CA SER A 76 -12.59 -4.17 1.11
C SER A 76 -11.75 -4.19 -0.19
N GLY A 77 -10.47 -4.62 -0.13
CA GLY A 77 -9.60 -4.71 -1.29
C GLY A 77 -8.50 -3.66 -1.37
N LYS A 78 -8.37 -2.74 -0.41
CA LYS A 78 -7.38 -1.63 -0.40
C LYS A 78 -5.95 -2.11 -0.63
N SER A 79 -5.47 -3.06 0.19
CA SER A 79 -4.10 -3.58 0.06
C SER A 79 -3.88 -4.35 -1.25
N THR A 80 -4.93 -4.96 -1.81
CA THR A 80 -4.84 -5.59 -3.14
C THR A 80 -4.72 -4.54 -4.24
N LEU A 81 -5.52 -3.47 -4.16
CA LEU A 81 -5.45 -2.36 -5.10
C LEU A 81 -4.08 -1.68 -5.05
N MET A 82 -3.54 -1.45 -3.86
CA MET A 82 -2.18 -0.90 -3.69
C MET A 82 -1.10 -1.78 -4.34
N ARG A 83 -1.20 -3.12 -4.17
CA ARG A 83 -0.25 -4.06 -4.79
C ARG A 83 -0.39 -4.13 -6.31
N LEU A 84 -1.58 -3.89 -6.84
CA LEU A 84 -1.81 -3.72 -8.29
C LEU A 84 -1.14 -2.44 -8.79
N LEU A 85 -1.29 -1.31 -8.08
CA LEU A 85 -0.62 -0.06 -8.39
C LEU A 85 0.91 -0.18 -8.29
N ALA A 86 1.41 -0.89 -7.28
CA ALA A 86 2.85 -1.16 -7.14
C ALA A 86 3.41 -2.14 -8.18
N GLY A 87 2.58 -2.71 -9.07
CA GLY A 87 3.01 -3.71 -10.04
C GLY A 87 3.36 -5.08 -9.44
N ILE A 88 3.16 -5.27 -8.12
CA ILE A 88 3.39 -6.55 -7.41
C ILE A 88 2.40 -7.60 -7.91
N TYR A 89 1.15 -7.20 -8.14
CA TYR A 89 0.14 -8.07 -8.76
C TYR A 89 -0.19 -7.56 -10.16
N LYS A 90 -0.37 -8.51 -11.09
CA LYS A 90 -0.98 -8.23 -12.40
C LYS A 90 -2.50 -8.35 -12.26
N PRO A 91 -3.29 -7.45 -12.87
CA PRO A 91 -4.74 -7.61 -12.94
C PRO A 91 -5.11 -8.87 -13.73
N ASP A 92 -6.24 -9.49 -13.39
CA ASP A 92 -6.79 -10.61 -14.17
C ASP A 92 -7.57 -10.09 -15.38
N THR A 93 -8.19 -8.90 -15.26
CA THR A 93 -8.83 -8.17 -16.36
C THR A 93 -8.57 -6.67 -16.20
N GLY A 94 -8.68 -5.93 -17.30
CA GLY A 94 -8.43 -4.49 -17.34
C GLY A 94 -6.96 -4.15 -17.42
N SER A 95 -6.64 -2.86 -17.22
CA SER A 95 -5.29 -2.33 -17.33
C SER A 95 -4.99 -1.34 -16.20
N VAL A 96 -3.72 -1.31 -15.79
CA VAL A 96 -3.15 -0.32 -14.87
C VAL A 96 -1.99 0.34 -15.59
N ALA A 97 -2.06 1.64 -15.79
CA ALA A 97 -1.00 2.45 -16.37
C ALA A 97 -0.55 3.52 -15.35
N ILE A 98 0.75 3.61 -15.12
CA ILE A 98 1.36 4.61 -14.24
C ILE A 98 2.50 5.28 -14.99
N ALA A 99 2.54 6.61 -14.90
CA ALA A 99 3.53 7.42 -15.58
C ALA A 99 4.63 7.82 -14.59
N GLY A 100 5.85 7.32 -14.83
CA GLY A 100 7.03 7.61 -14.02
C GLY A 100 7.42 6.50 -13.05
N GLU A 101 8.35 6.82 -12.15
CA GLU A 101 8.88 5.89 -11.15
C GLU A 101 7.97 5.81 -9.93
N ILE A 102 7.79 4.60 -9.40
CA ILE A 102 6.92 4.32 -8.25
C ILE A 102 7.79 3.93 -7.06
N ALA A 103 7.58 4.56 -5.92
CA ALA A 103 8.09 4.06 -4.64
C ALA A 103 6.95 3.50 -3.78
N PRO A 104 6.82 2.16 -3.68
CA PRO A 104 5.82 1.55 -2.83
C PRO A 104 6.32 1.47 -1.39
N LEU A 105 5.77 2.27 -0.48
CA LEU A 105 5.99 2.15 0.97
C LEU A 105 4.94 1.21 1.61
N LEU A 106 4.62 0.12 0.93
CA LEU A 106 3.58 -0.84 1.33
C LEU A 106 4.04 -1.81 2.42
N SER A 107 5.33 -1.96 2.57
CA SER A 107 5.94 -2.88 3.52
C SER A 107 7.33 -2.35 3.83
N LEU A 108 7.40 -1.38 4.70
CA LEU A 108 8.66 -0.78 5.11
C LEU A 108 9.62 -1.85 5.65
N GLY A 109 10.86 -1.80 5.20
CA GLY A 109 11.91 -2.71 5.67
C GLY A 109 11.78 -4.17 5.24
N ILE A 110 10.90 -4.53 4.28
CA ILE A 110 10.69 -5.92 3.83
C ILE A 110 11.99 -6.59 3.35
N SER A 111 12.95 -5.82 2.91
CA SER A 111 14.27 -6.29 2.47
C SER A 111 15.35 -6.16 3.55
N PHE A 112 15.00 -5.75 4.76
CA PHE A 112 15.95 -5.70 5.86
C PHE A 112 16.32 -7.12 6.30
N HIS A 113 17.61 -7.31 6.51
CA HIS A 113 18.15 -8.58 6.99
C HIS A 113 18.57 -8.43 8.46
N PRO A 114 18.05 -9.25 9.37
CA PRO A 114 18.26 -9.07 10.81
C PRO A 114 19.73 -9.19 11.24
N ASP A 115 20.55 -9.94 10.52
CA ASP A 115 21.98 -10.14 10.82
C ASP A 115 22.87 -9.06 10.20
N MET A 116 22.34 -8.19 9.36
CA MET A 116 23.07 -7.07 8.76
C MET A 116 22.93 -5.82 9.61
N THR A 117 23.94 -4.97 9.56
CA THR A 117 23.93 -3.65 10.20
C THR A 117 22.91 -2.72 9.54
N GLY A 118 22.51 -1.66 10.24
CA GLY A 118 21.66 -0.62 9.67
C GLY A 118 22.28 -0.01 8.39
N ARG A 119 23.60 0.18 8.38
CA ARG A 119 24.36 0.65 7.20
C ARG A 119 24.19 -0.27 5.99
N GLU A 120 24.31 -1.58 6.18
CA GLU A 120 24.15 -2.57 5.13
C GLU A 120 22.69 -2.64 4.66
N ASN A 121 21.74 -2.57 5.59
CA ASN A 121 20.32 -2.53 5.30
C ASN A 121 19.91 -1.27 4.52
N ILE A 122 20.47 -0.10 4.82
CA ILE A 122 20.29 1.12 3.99
C ILE A 122 20.70 0.84 2.55
N ARG A 123 21.87 0.20 2.35
CA ARG A 123 22.38 -0.08 1.01
C ARG A 123 21.48 -1.05 0.25
N ILE A 124 21.09 -2.15 0.89
CA ILE A 124 20.25 -3.17 0.24
C ILE A 124 18.87 -2.60 -0.08
N ASN A 125 18.24 -1.97 0.91
CA ASN A 125 16.90 -1.43 0.72
C ASN A 125 16.86 -0.27 -0.29
N GLY A 126 17.89 0.59 -0.28
CA GLY A 126 18.04 1.64 -1.29
C GLY A 126 18.11 1.07 -2.72
N LEU A 127 18.91 -0.01 -2.93
CA LEU A 127 18.99 -0.69 -4.22
C LEU A 127 17.64 -1.32 -4.63
N VAL A 128 16.94 -1.94 -3.69
CA VAL A 128 15.61 -2.54 -3.93
C VAL A 128 14.59 -1.46 -4.31
N LEU A 129 14.70 -0.28 -3.73
CA LEU A 129 13.85 0.87 -4.04
C LEU A 129 14.28 1.66 -5.29
N GLY A 130 15.31 1.18 -6.01
CA GLY A 130 15.75 1.72 -7.30
C GLY A 130 16.88 2.75 -7.23
N LEU A 131 17.41 3.08 -6.04
CA LEU A 131 18.56 3.99 -5.93
C LEU A 131 19.83 3.33 -6.47
N SER A 132 20.63 4.05 -7.20
CA SER A 132 21.98 3.64 -7.58
C SER A 132 22.92 3.65 -6.36
N PRO A 133 24.06 2.91 -6.40
CA PRO A 133 25.05 2.95 -5.32
C PRO A 133 25.61 4.37 -5.05
N ALA A 134 25.69 5.20 -6.09
CA ALA A 134 26.16 6.59 -5.97
C ALA A 134 25.14 7.46 -5.21
N GLU A 135 23.86 7.34 -5.54
CA GLU A 135 22.77 8.04 -4.84
C GLU A 135 22.66 7.61 -3.38
N ILE A 136 22.76 6.30 -3.09
CA ILE A 136 22.76 5.80 -1.72
C ILE A 136 23.91 6.42 -0.92
N LYS A 137 25.12 6.47 -1.50
CA LYS A 137 26.29 7.08 -0.85
C LYS A 137 26.09 8.58 -0.60
N GLN A 138 25.51 9.29 -1.54
CA GLN A 138 25.22 10.73 -1.42
C GLN A 138 24.20 11.03 -0.33
N ARG A 139 23.13 10.21 -0.23
CA ARG A 139 22.01 10.40 0.70
C ARG A 139 22.22 9.73 2.06
N TYR A 140 23.31 8.96 2.22
CA TYR A 140 23.55 8.13 3.40
C TYR A 140 23.46 8.92 4.72
N LEU A 141 24.15 10.07 4.80
CA LEU A 141 24.15 10.88 6.02
C LEU A 141 22.77 11.47 6.33
N GLU A 142 22.00 11.83 5.31
CA GLU A 142 20.63 12.32 5.45
C GLU A 142 19.70 11.22 5.95
N ILE A 143 19.84 9.99 5.41
CA ILE A 143 19.07 8.82 5.86
C ILE A 143 19.36 8.52 7.33
N VAL A 144 20.64 8.50 7.73
CA VAL A 144 21.04 8.21 9.11
C VAL A 144 20.50 9.28 10.06
N ALA A 145 20.71 10.57 9.73
CA ALA A 145 20.22 11.68 10.56
C ALA A 145 18.69 11.70 10.67
N PHE A 146 17.95 11.35 9.58
CA PHE A 146 16.49 11.27 9.65
C PHE A 146 16.02 10.14 10.56
N SER A 147 16.71 8.99 10.53
CA SER A 147 16.37 7.82 11.34
C SER A 147 16.72 7.96 12.81
N GLU A 148 17.54 8.95 13.20
CA GLU A 148 18.08 9.14 14.58
C GLU A 148 18.82 7.91 15.11
N LEU A 149 19.51 7.18 14.22
CA LEU A 149 20.21 5.95 14.56
C LEU A 149 21.73 6.05 14.45
N GLU A 150 22.30 7.26 14.56
CA GLU A 150 23.74 7.49 14.42
C GLU A 150 24.58 6.55 15.27
N GLU A 151 24.18 6.35 16.53
CA GLU A 151 24.89 5.50 17.49
C GLU A 151 24.66 4.01 17.25
N PHE A 152 23.59 3.65 16.55
CA PHE A 152 23.16 2.26 16.35
C PHE A 152 23.39 1.74 14.94
N ILE A 153 23.78 2.61 13.99
CA ILE A 153 23.79 2.29 12.56
C ILE A 153 24.72 1.13 12.18
N ASP A 154 25.77 0.89 12.96
CA ASP A 154 26.74 -0.17 12.76
C ASP A 154 26.44 -1.44 13.58
N PHE A 155 25.29 -1.47 14.31
CA PHE A 155 24.82 -2.67 15.00
C PHE A 155 23.88 -3.49 14.08
N PRO A 156 23.79 -4.82 14.28
CA PRO A 156 22.84 -5.67 13.56
C PRO A 156 21.38 -5.27 13.81
N GLU A 157 20.55 -5.30 12.76
CA GLU A 157 19.14 -4.90 12.82
C GLU A 157 18.34 -5.66 13.88
N ARG A 158 18.62 -6.94 14.12
CA ARG A 158 17.99 -7.75 15.19
C ARG A 158 18.11 -7.15 16.59
N THR A 159 19.01 -6.19 16.79
CA THR A 159 19.17 -5.48 18.08
C THR A 159 18.30 -4.23 18.17
N TYR A 160 17.63 -3.86 17.08
CA TYR A 160 16.79 -2.68 17.01
C TYR A 160 15.44 -2.90 17.70
N SER A 161 14.91 -1.86 18.32
CA SER A 161 13.50 -1.84 18.68
C SER A 161 12.62 -1.78 17.42
N SER A 162 11.34 -2.12 17.54
CA SER A 162 10.40 -1.98 16.44
C SER A 162 10.32 -0.55 15.90
N GLY A 163 10.45 0.45 16.78
CA GLY A 163 10.53 1.87 16.39
C GLY A 163 11.78 2.17 15.57
N MET A 164 12.98 1.78 16.05
CA MET A 164 14.24 1.96 15.33
C MET A 164 14.21 1.34 13.95
N TYR A 165 13.68 0.10 13.85
CA TYR A 165 13.47 -0.58 12.58
C TYR A 165 12.61 0.26 11.62
N MET A 166 11.46 0.72 12.09
CA MET A 166 10.53 1.51 11.28
C MET A 166 11.11 2.86 10.88
N PHE A 167 11.85 3.53 11.76
CA PHE A 167 12.49 4.81 11.49
C PHE A 167 13.52 4.68 10.38
N LEU A 168 14.36 3.63 10.44
CA LEU A 168 15.35 3.38 9.40
C LEU A 168 14.68 3.03 8.07
N ALA A 169 13.69 2.14 8.09
CA ALA A 169 12.98 1.73 6.89
C ALA A 169 12.26 2.90 6.20
N PHE A 170 11.63 3.76 6.99
CA PHE A 170 11.00 4.98 6.49
C PHE A 170 12.04 5.98 5.98
N ALA A 171 13.15 6.19 6.72
CA ALA A 171 14.22 7.10 6.30
C ALA A 171 14.81 6.73 4.92
N VAL A 172 15.02 5.44 4.65
CA VAL A 172 15.47 5.00 3.33
C VAL A 172 14.43 5.30 2.27
N ALA A 173 13.18 4.95 2.56
CA ALA A 173 12.08 5.04 1.60
C ALA A 173 11.74 6.47 1.19
N ILE A 174 11.78 7.44 2.10
CA ILE A 174 11.52 8.85 1.80
C ILE A 174 12.68 9.56 1.08
N ASN A 175 13.84 8.94 1.05
CA ASN A 175 14.99 9.45 0.31
C ASN A 175 15.04 8.96 -1.16
N VAL A 176 14.09 8.12 -1.58
CA VAL A 176 13.75 7.91 -2.98
C VAL A 176 12.96 9.14 -3.45
N ASP A 177 13.22 9.64 -4.65
CA ASP A 177 12.48 10.77 -5.24
C ASP A 177 11.57 10.28 -6.38
N PRO A 178 10.46 9.57 -6.07
CA PRO A 178 9.60 8.96 -7.06
C PRO A 178 8.65 9.99 -7.70
N ASP A 179 8.12 9.67 -8.89
CA ASP A 179 7.00 10.39 -9.48
C ASP A 179 5.68 10.08 -8.76
N VAL A 180 5.54 8.82 -8.28
CA VAL A 180 4.35 8.32 -7.59
C VAL A 180 4.75 7.62 -6.29
N LEU A 181 4.26 8.13 -5.17
CA LEU A 181 4.49 7.58 -3.84
C LEU A 181 3.25 6.80 -3.39
N LEU A 182 3.41 5.52 -3.02
CA LEU A 182 2.33 4.69 -2.50
C LEU A 182 2.53 4.45 -0.99
N LEU A 183 1.58 4.89 -0.17
CA LEU A 183 1.63 4.84 1.30
C LEU A 183 0.50 3.98 1.85
N ASP A 184 0.81 2.98 2.67
CA ASP A 184 -0.17 2.11 3.34
C ASP A 184 -0.05 2.26 4.87
N GLU A 185 -0.98 3.00 5.48
CA GLU A 185 -1.13 3.19 6.94
C GLU A 185 0.14 3.58 7.73
N VAL A 186 1.24 3.89 7.02
CA VAL A 186 2.59 4.05 7.59
C VAL A 186 2.73 5.31 8.46
N LEU A 187 1.88 6.31 8.25
CA LEU A 187 1.96 7.59 8.96
C LEU A 187 1.51 7.53 10.43
N SER A 188 0.99 6.39 10.87
CA SER A 188 0.53 6.16 12.24
C SER A 188 1.56 5.43 13.10
N VAL A 189 2.80 5.26 12.60
CA VAL A 189 3.86 4.49 13.27
C VAL A 189 4.87 5.41 13.94
N GLY A 190 5.33 5.00 15.12
CA GLY A 190 6.31 5.74 15.92
C GLY A 190 5.68 6.65 16.98
N ASP A 191 6.52 7.46 17.59
CA ASP A 191 6.09 8.50 18.53
C ASP A 191 5.58 9.76 17.81
N GLU A 192 5.09 10.73 18.57
CA GLU A 192 4.54 11.98 18.01
C GLU A 192 5.60 12.80 17.28
N ALA A 193 6.84 12.80 17.75
CA ALA A 193 7.94 13.54 17.14
C ALA A 193 8.30 12.97 15.76
N PHE A 194 8.38 11.65 15.65
CA PHE A 194 8.63 10.98 14.38
C PHE A 194 7.45 11.14 13.41
N SER A 195 6.23 11.04 13.90
CA SER A 195 5.01 11.27 13.10
C SER A 195 5.01 12.68 12.51
N GLU A 196 5.48 13.69 13.24
CA GLU A 196 5.59 15.06 12.73
C GLU A 196 6.68 15.18 11.65
N LYS A 197 7.84 14.53 11.82
CA LYS A 197 8.86 14.46 10.76
C LYS A 197 8.33 13.83 9.48
N CYS A 198 7.57 12.73 9.61
CA CYS A 198 6.91 12.09 8.48
C CYS A 198 5.94 13.05 7.79
N ARG A 199 5.13 13.80 8.55
CA ARG A 199 4.20 14.81 8.01
C ARG A 199 4.93 15.93 7.27
N ILE A 200 6.02 16.45 7.82
CA ILE A 200 6.85 17.48 7.16
C ILE A 200 7.38 16.95 5.81
N ARG A 201 7.89 15.72 5.79
CA ARG A 201 8.40 15.13 4.55
C ARG A 201 7.30 14.89 3.51
N MET A 202 6.12 14.45 3.96
CA MET A 202 4.95 14.31 3.09
C MET A 202 4.52 15.64 2.45
N ARG A 203 4.55 16.74 3.22
CA ARG A 203 4.29 18.08 2.68
C ARG A 203 5.32 18.43 1.60
N ALA A 204 6.61 18.16 1.86
CA ALA A 204 7.66 18.41 0.88
C ALA A 204 7.44 17.64 -0.44
N PHE A 205 6.94 16.39 -0.41
CA PHE A 205 6.57 15.65 -1.62
C PHE A 205 5.38 16.32 -2.35
N LYS A 206 4.37 16.79 -1.61
CA LYS A 206 3.22 17.50 -2.21
C LYS A 206 3.67 18.83 -2.83
N ASP A 207 4.53 19.57 -2.15
CA ASP A 207 5.10 20.85 -2.63
C ASP A 207 5.99 20.64 -3.86
N ALA A 208 6.68 19.51 -3.95
CA ALA A 208 7.45 19.09 -5.13
C ALA A 208 6.58 18.55 -6.28
N ALA A 209 5.25 18.69 -6.18
CA ALA A 209 4.27 18.24 -7.17
C ALA A 209 4.38 16.73 -7.48
N ARG A 210 4.71 15.89 -6.48
CA ARG A 210 4.69 14.43 -6.60
C ARG A 210 3.27 13.91 -6.42
N THR A 211 2.93 12.85 -7.15
CA THR A 211 1.63 12.18 -7.00
C THR A 211 1.70 11.22 -5.81
N ILE A 212 0.70 11.25 -4.94
CA ILE A 212 0.67 10.43 -3.73
C ILE A 212 -0.59 9.57 -3.73
N VAL A 213 -0.48 8.30 -3.39
CA VAL A 213 -1.62 7.42 -3.08
C VAL A 213 -1.51 7.01 -1.61
N LEU A 214 -2.51 7.37 -0.82
CA LEU A 214 -2.56 7.12 0.61
C LEU A 214 -3.71 6.17 0.96
N VAL A 215 -3.40 5.03 1.59
CA VAL A 215 -4.41 4.19 2.23
C VAL A 215 -4.46 4.54 3.71
N SER A 216 -5.65 4.82 4.21
CA SER A 216 -5.88 5.00 5.65
C SER A 216 -7.27 4.52 6.04
N HIS A 217 -7.39 4.03 7.27
CA HIS A 217 -8.67 3.81 7.94
C HIS A 217 -9.14 5.07 8.70
N ASP A 218 -8.25 6.05 8.86
CA ASP A 218 -8.56 7.35 9.46
C ASP A 218 -9.12 8.31 8.38
N ALA A 219 -10.40 8.56 8.48
CA ALA A 219 -11.10 9.48 7.59
C ALA A 219 -10.62 10.94 7.74
N GLY A 220 -10.18 11.34 8.93
CA GLY A 220 -9.60 12.66 9.18
C GLY A 220 -8.32 12.87 8.38
N MET A 221 -7.47 11.84 8.33
CA MET A 221 -6.24 11.86 7.53
C MET A 221 -6.55 11.98 6.03
N ILE A 222 -7.54 11.24 5.52
CA ILE A 222 -7.96 11.35 4.11
C ILE A 222 -8.44 12.76 3.80
N ARG A 223 -9.27 13.37 4.68
CA ARG A 223 -9.74 14.76 4.50
C ARG A 223 -8.60 15.78 4.48
N GLN A 224 -7.62 15.58 5.35
CA GLN A 224 -6.53 16.55 5.52
C GLN A 224 -5.53 16.50 4.37
N TRP A 225 -5.24 15.31 3.84
CA TRP A 225 -4.11 15.10 2.94
C TRP A 225 -4.50 14.89 1.48
N CYS A 226 -5.70 14.36 1.22
CA CYS A 226 -6.08 13.93 -0.11
C CYS A 226 -6.95 14.96 -0.84
N ASP A 227 -6.68 15.12 -2.12
CA ASP A 227 -7.47 15.96 -3.02
C ASP A 227 -8.71 15.18 -3.50
N THR A 228 -8.53 13.91 -3.86
CA THR A 228 -9.59 12.97 -4.22
C THR A 228 -9.50 11.70 -3.39
N ALA A 229 -10.58 10.92 -3.38
CA ALA A 229 -10.60 9.63 -2.74
C ALA A 229 -11.39 8.58 -3.52
N VAL A 230 -11.02 7.31 -3.30
CA VAL A 230 -11.75 6.11 -3.73
C VAL A 230 -12.28 5.40 -2.50
N TRP A 231 -13.58 5.17 -2.44
CA TRP A 231 -14.18 4.28 -1.47
C TRP A 231 -14.37 2.89 -2.06
N LEU A 232 -13.69 1.91 -1.45
CA LEU A 232 -13.82 0.50 -1.79
C LEU A 232 -14.72 -0.22 -0.78
N ASP A 233 -15.62 -1.06 -1.29
CA ASP A 233 -16.44 -1.95 -0.50
C ASP A 233 -16.55 -3.33 -1.19
N HIS A 234 -16.17 -4.39 -0.47
CA HIS A 234 -16.15 -5.77 -0.99
C HIS A 234 -15.53 -5.91 -2.39
N GLY A 235 -14.41 -5.22 -2.63
CA GLY A 235 -13.68 -5.22 -3.90
C GLY A 235 -14.23 -4.30 -4.98
N ALA A 236 -15.39 -3.72 -4.81
CA ALA A 236 -15.97 -2.79 -5.76
C ALA A 236 -15.72 -1.33 -5.35
N MET A 237 -15.59 -0.45 -6.34
CA MET A 237 -15.57 0.98 -6.10
C MET A 237 -17.00 1.48 -5.90
N ARG A 238 -17.30 2.03 -4.72
CA ARG A 238 -18.59 2.64 -4.39
C ARG A 238 -18.66 4.08 -4.83
N MET A 239 -17.57 4.80 -4.63
CA MET A 239 -17.49 6.22 -5.00
C MET A 239 -16.03 6.61 -5.32
N PHE A 240 -15.87 7.55 -6.24
CA PHE A 240 -14.64 8.26 -6.54
C PHE A 240 -14.96 9.73 -6.76
N GLY A 241 -14.18 10.63 -6.18
CA GLY A 241 -14.38 12.07 -6.29
C GLY A 241 -13.61 12.87 -5.26
N PRO A 242 -13.99 14.13 -5.00
CA PRO A 242 -13.38 14.97 -3.96
C PRO A 242 -13.33 14.24 -2.62
N ALA A 243 -12.18 14.30 -1.92
CA ALA A 243 -11.94 13.51 -0.70
C ALA A 243 -13.02 13.75 0.36
N ASN A 244 -13.46 15.00 0.56
CA ASN A 244 -14.50 15.34 1.53
C ASN A 244 -15.84 14.65 1.23
N ASP A 245 -16.26 14.66 -0.05
CA ASP A 245 -17.55 14.09 -0.46
C ASP A 245 -17.55 12.57 -0.27
N VAL A 246 -16.42 11.91 -0.63
CA VAL A 246 -16.27 10.46 -0.49
C VAL A 246 -16.26 10.06 0.97
N VAL A 247 -15.56 10.80 1.83
CA VAL A 247 -15.52 10.55 3.28
C VAL A 247 -16.88 10.75 3.92
N ASP A 248 -17.63 11.79 3.52
CA ASP A 248 -18.99 12.03 4.01
C ASP A 248 -19.94 10.89 3.64
N ALA A 249 -19.84 10.40 2.40
CA ALA A 249 -20.63 9.25 1.95
C ALA A 249 -20.27 7.98 2.74
N TYR A 250 -18.98 7.72 2.96
CA TYR A 250 -18.49 6.60 3.74
C TYR A 250 -18.99 6.62 5.19
N HIS A 251 -18.95 7.78 5.86
CA HIS A 251 -19.44 7.92 7.24
C HIS A 251 -20.95 7.72 7.34
N ARG A 252 -21.73 8.25 6.39
CA ARG A 252 -23.18 8.02 6.35
C ARG A 252 -23.53 6.54 6.31
N GLU A 253 -22.86 5.77 5.46
CA GLU A 253 -23.05 4.31 5.36
C GLU A 253 -22.68 3.59 6.65
N LEU A 254 -21.58 3.98 7.32
CA LEU A 254 -21.18 3.41 8.59
C LEU A 254 -22.23 3.64 9.69
N HIS A 255 -22.78 4.84 9.76
CA HIS A 255 -23.82 5.19 10.75
C HIS A 255 -25.11 4.42 10.52
N VAL A 256 -25.54 4.25 9.27
CA VAL A 256 -26.71 3.43 8.92
C VAL A 256 -26.50 1.99 9.35
N ALA A 257 -25.36 1.38 9.00
CA ALA A 257 -25.05 0.00 9.36
C ALA A 257 -24.96 -0.22 10.88
N SER A 258 -24.45 0.78 11.64
CA SER A 258 -24.38 0.69 13.10
C SER A 258 -25.76 0.77 13.75
N ASN A 259 -26.66 1.61 13.23
CA ASN A 259 -28.03 1.73 13.74
C ASN A 259 -28.86 0.47 13.43
N GLU A 260 -28.70 -0.12 12.25
CA GLU A 260 -29.36 -1.39 11.91
C GLU A 260 -28.89 -2.56 12.80
N ALA A 261 -27.58 -2.65 13.10
CA ALA A 261 -27.03 -3.65 14.00
C ALA A 261 -27.53 -3.49 15.45
N ALA A 262 -27.71 -2.24 15.92
CA ALA A 262 -28.27 -1.97 17.24
C ALA A 262 -29.77 -2.25 17.39
N LEU A 263 -30.52 -2.32 16.27
CA LEU A 263 -31.94 -2.67 16.28
C LEU A 263 -32.21 -4.18 16.27
N ILE A 264 -31.18 -5.00 15.98
CA ILE A 264 -31.28 -6.47 15.87
C ILE A 264 -30.71 -7.16 17.12
N SER A 265 -29.97 -6.43 17.97
CA SER A 265 -29.42 -6.90 19.25
C SER A 265 -30.36 -6.63 20.43
#